data_afc9941c7a0952079ce6a8d5a17f7e0d
#
_entry.id   afc9941c7a0952079ce6a8d5a17f7e0d
#
_cell.length_a   1.000
_cell.length_b   1.000
_cell.length_c   1.000
_cell.angle_alpha   90.00
_cell.angle_beta   90.00
_cell.angle_gamma   90.00
#
_symmetry.space_group_name_H-M   'P 1'
#
loop_
_entity.id
_entity.type
_entity.pdbx_description
1 polymer ?
#
loop_
_entity_poly.entity_id
_entity_poly.type
_entity_poly.pdbx_seq_one_letter_code
_entity_poly.pdbx_strand_id
1 'polypeptide(L)'
;MIVKNVDKSESNKAKFQVEVDSAAFEQAVNKTYQKKKGEIYIAGFRKGKAPRAVIEGMYGANVFYQDAIDDLGSEAFGFGVQDAGLNCVGSPALSDVNLSDDKVLTFTFSVELYPEVTLGQYKELELEKGKPEVTEEQLQAALDDVKKRNARMISVEREAQMGDTANIDFDGYLNGERFDGGKAEGYSLELGSNSFVPGFEEQIVGMTVGEEKELNVTFPENYVENLAGKDVVFKVKLNSLTVAEYPELDDEFAKDVSEFDTIDEYKADMSRKMLEAAGKEIGDRYRSDLMKLAADNMTVDVPEVMIEDKVTEFIRNYAANLGVKTNDIPREKLVEMLGIDDAAMSQSIRPAAEQQVKVDLLLEAVVKAENMEISDEDADAYIAKVAADYNAKPEDLLRYFGRDFLLEEYKKEKAADLIADTAKDVKGKKLPETKAAADGGKEQSAGKSAAKDTAEKTEGGEEKPAARKTARKAEESDEEKPAKKPSVKKAPAKAEDNAE
;
A
#
# COMPACT_ATOMS: atom_id res chain seq x y z
N MET A 1 33.61 17.45 20.82
CA MET A 1 32.19 17.47 21.17
C MET A 1 31.97 16.83 22.52
N ILE A 2 30.98 17.27 23.32
CA ILE A 2 30.69 16.76 24.66
C ILE A 2 29.16 16.67 24.81
N VAL A 3 28.70 15.53 25.33
CA VAL A 3 27.24 15.36 25.63
C VAL A 3 26.96 15.92 27.03
N LYS A 4 25.88 16.67 27.14
CA LYS A 4 25.37 17.23 28.39
C LYS A 4 23.88 17.02 28.53
N ASN A 5 23.39 17.05 29.78
CA ASN A 5 21.94 17.11 30.09
C ASN A 5 21.10 16.03 29.37
N VAL A 6 21.52 14.74 29.52
CA VAL A 6 20.69 13.63 29.02
C VAL A 6 19.50 13.46 29.95
N ASP A 7 18.30 13.76 29.44
CA ASP A 7 17.04 13.62 30.15
C ASP A 7 16.19 12.51 29.47
N LYS A 8 15.83 11.51 30.26
CA LYS A 8 14.97 10.37 29.89
C LYS A 8 13.72 10.31 30.75
N SER A 9 13.25 11.44 31.25
CA SER A 9 12.11 11.50 32.16
C SER A 9 10.75 11.22 31.50
N GLU A 10 10.65 11.43 30.20
CA GLU A 10 9.47 11.07 29.42
C GLU A 10 9.59 9.62 28.89
N SER A 11 8.49 8.86 28.94
CA SER A 11 8.45 7.50 28.38
C SER A 11 8.80 7.54 26.89
N ASN A 12 9.70 6.66 26.46
CA ASN A 12 10.15 6.52 25.08
C ASN A 12 10.69 7.79 24.43
N LYS A 13 11.11 8.79 25.23
CA LYS A 13 11.72 10.02 24.71
C LYS A 13 12.98 10.36 25.48
N ALA A 14 13.96 10.86 24.75
CA ALA A 14 15.16 11.42 25.35
C ALA A 14 15.42 12.82 24.78
N LYS A 15 15.84 13.72 25.66
CA LYS A 15 16.39 15.03 25.29
C LYS A 15 17.83 15.08 25.74
N PHE A 16 18.71 15.49 24.87
CA PHE A 16 20.13 15.63 25.20
C PHE A 16 20.75 16.81 24.46
N GLN A 17 21.81 17.32 25.05
CA GLN A 17 22.56 18.44 24.50
C GLN A 17 23.95 17.99 24.06
N VAL A 18 24.38 18.47 22.89
CA VAL A 18 25.74 18.27 22.40
C VAL A 18 26.40 19.63 22.23
N GLU A 19 27.49 19.82 22.96
CA GLU A 19 28.33 21.01 22.88
C GLU A 19 29.48 20.78 21.91
N VAL A 20 29.63 21.66 20.94
CA VAL A 20 30.71 21.70 19.97
C VAL A 20 31.60 22.89 20.32
N ASP A 21 32.86 22.64 20.56
CA ASP A 21 33.84 23.68 20.91
C ASP A 21 34.08 24.65 19.74
N SER A 22 34.58 25.84 20.06
CA SER A 22 34.80 26.90 19.07
C SER A 22 35.79 26.51 17.99
N ALA A 23 36.76 25.62 18.28
CA ALA A 23 37.71 25.17 17.28
C ALA A 23 37.06 24.25 16.23
N ALA A 24 36.21 23.30 16.66
CA ALA A 24 35.47 22.44 15.77
C ALA A 24 34.46 23.24 14.94
N PHE A 25 33.76 24.20 15.55
CA PHE A 25 32.86 25.11 14.82
C PHE A 25 33.60 25.90 13.75
N GLU A 26 34.73 26.50 14.06
CA GLU A 26 35.54 27.28 13.12
C GLU A 26 36.08 26.40 11.96
N GLN A 27 36.42 25.13 12.22
CA GLN A 27 36.80 24.16 11.19
C GLN A 27 35.63 23.87 10.26
N ALA A 28 34.41 23.69 10.77
CA ALA A 28 33.21 23.48 9.97
C ALA A 28 32.91 24.70 9.10
N VAL A 29 32.98 25.91 9.64
CA VAL A 29 32.83 27.16 8.87
C VAL A 29 33.88 27.26 7.76
N ASN A 30 35.12 26.86 8.00
CA ASN A 30 36.15 26.82 6.97
C ASN A 30 35.85 25.75 5.90
N LYS A 31 35.34 24.58 6.27
CA LYS A 31 34.92 23.51 5.35
C LYS A 31 33.78 24.00 4.44
N THR A 32 32.79 24.68 4.99
CA THR A 32 31.68 25.30 4.28
C THR A 32 32.15 26.39 3.30
N TYR A 33 33.05 27.29 3.76
CA TYR A 33 33.69 28.26 2.86
C TYR A 33 34.39 27.57 1.68
N GLN A 34 35.14 26.47 1.90
CA GLN A 34 35.81 25.76 0.82
C GLN A 34 34.82 25.15 -0.19
N LYS A 35 33.67 24.61 0.30
CA LYS A 35 32.59 24.11 -0.55
C LYS A 35 31.96 25.24 -1.39
N LYS A 36 31.58 26.35 -0.75
CA LYS A 36 30.74 27.40 -1.34
C LYS A 36 31.50 28.56 -2.06
N LYS A 37 32.81 28.74 -1.81
CA LYS A 37 33.59 29.83 -2.42
C LYS A 37 33.55 29.84 -3.97
N GLY A 38 33.30 28.69 -4.60
CA GLY A 38 33.15 28.54 -6.04
C GLY A 38 31.85 29.09 -6.60
N GLU A 39 30.84 29.29 -5.76
CA GLU A 39 29.50 29.77 -6.13
C GLU A 39 29.37 31.26 -5.92
N ILE A 40 30.15 31.85 -5.00
CA ILE A 40 30.10 33.26 -4.62
C ILE A 40 30.93 34.12 -5.60
N TYR A 41 30.27 35.14 -6.16
CA TYR A 41 30.94 36.13 -7.00
C TYR A 41 31.27 37.35 -6.18
N ILE A 42 32.58 37.76 -6.21
CA ILE A 42 33.07 38.98 -5.57
C ILE A 42 33.75 39.82 -6.63
N ALA A 43 33.34 41.11 -6.77
CA ALA A 43 33.97 42.04 -7.67
C ALA A 43 35.47 42.23 -7.33
N GLY A 44 36.32 42.11 -8.33
CA GLY A 44 37.79 42.19 -8.15
C GLY A 44 38.49 40.86 -7.91
N PHE A 45 37.75 39.77 -7.73
CA PHE A 45 38.31 38.42 -7.56
C PHE A 45 37.81 37.45 -8.65
N ARG A 46 38.70 36.59 -9.11
CA ARG A 46 38.29 35.46 -9.95
C ARG A 46 37.41 34.52 -9.14
N LYS A 47 36.34 34.00 -9.74
CA LYS A 47 35.38 33.06 -9.15
C LYS A 47 36.09 31.95 -8.35
N GLY A 48 35.73 31.77 -7.09
CA GLY A 48 36.34 30.81 -6.19
C GLY A 48 37.72 31.14 -5.61
N LYS A 49 38.24 32.36 -5.86
CA LYS A 49 39.55 32.82 -5.36
C LYS A 49 39.48 33.94 -4.32
N ALA A 50 38.28 34.43 -3.98
CA ALA A 50 38.10 35.41 -2.92
C ALA A 50 38.42 34.78 -1.55
N PRO A 51 39.28 35.41 -0.72
CA PRO A 51 39.53 34.95 0.64
C PRO A 51 38.27 35.02 1.50
N ARG A 52 38.17 34.11 2.50
CA ARG A 52 37.04 34.06 3.42
C ARG A 52 36.73 35.40 4.07
N ALA A 53 37.72 36.10 4.59
CA ALA A 53 37.56 37.39 5.25
C ALA A 53 36.95 38.51 4.29
N VAL A 54 37.18 38.42 3.00
CA VAL A 54 36.60 39.35 2.03
C VAL A 54 35.11 39.04 1.83
N ILE A 55 34.75 37.76 1.76
CA ILE A 55 33.35 37.31 1.63
C ILE A 55 32.57 37.69 2.88
N GLU A 56 33.12 37.39 4.06
CA GLU A 56 32.52 37.73 5.35
C GLU A 56 32.40 39.27 5.55
N GLY A 57 33.36 40.03 5.05
CA GLY A 57 33.27 41.49 5.09
C GLY A 57 32.17 42.09 4.20
N MET A 58 31.80 41.43 3.12
CA MET A 58 30.72 41.88 2.19
C MET A 58 29.34 41.34 2.55
N TYR A 59 29.24 40.09 2.96
CA TYR A 59 27.99 39.41 3.20
C TYR A 59 27.65 39.20 4.70
N GLY A 60 28.56 39.60 5.57
CA GLY A 60 28.43 39.40 7.04
C GLY A 60 29.27 38.22 7.56
N ALA A 61 29.74 38.38 8.80
CA ALA A 61 30.59 37.36 9.46
C ALA A 61 29.97 35.99 9.56
N ASN A 62 28.64 35.91 9.53
CA ASN A 62 27.85 34.71 9.71
C ASN A 62 27.39 34.05 8.40
N VAL A 63 27.87 34.52 7.23
CA VAL A 63 27.42 34.05 5.90
C VAL A 63 27.57 32.52 5.72
N PHE A 64 28.51 31.88 6.44
CA PHE A 64 28.76 30.45 6.37
C PHE A 64 28.25 29.68 7.59
N TYR A 65 27.68 30.37 8.59
CA TYR A 65 27.32 29.76 9.87
C TYR A 65 26.17 28.78 9.73
N GLN A 66 25.11 29.15 9.01
CA GLN A 66 23.94 28.29 8.87
C GLN A 66 24.32 26.91 8.27
N ASP A 67 25.02 26.92 7.17
CA ASP A 67 25.47 25.69 6.51
C ASP A 67 26.46 24.88 7.34
N ALA A 68 27.32 25.56 8.12
CA ALA A 68 28.24 24.89 9.04
C ALA A 68 27.51 24.27 10.22
N ILE A 69 26.44 24.92 10.70
CA ILE A 69 25.56 24.40 11.77
C ILE A 69 24.80 23.17 11.27
N ASP A 70 24.26 23.24 10.03
CA ASP A 70 23.53 22.12 9.43
C ASP A 70 24.44 20.90 9.21
N ASP A 71 25.67 21.10 8.69
CA ASP A 71 26.68 20.03 8.53
C ASP A 71 27.06 19.43 9.90
N LEU A 72 27.26 20.27 10.94
CA LEU A 72 27.63 19.82 12.29
C LEU A 72 26.48 19.16 13.04
N GLY A 73 25.22 19.52 12.77
CA GLY A 73 24.05 18.96 13.43
C GLY A 73 23.98 17.44 13.29
N SER A 74 24.23 16.94 12.07
CA SER A 74 24.25 15.50 11.81
C SER A 74 25.42 14.77 12.53
N GLU A 75 26.61 15.38 12.54
CA GLU A 75 27.78 14.83 13.25
C GLU A 75 27.57 14.84 14.77
N ALA A 76 27.00 15.93 15.31
CA ALA A 76 26.70 16.09 16.73
C ALA A 76 25.63 15.11 17.20
N PHE A 77 24.58 14.88 16.40
CA PHE A 77 23.56 13.90 16.69
C PHE A 77 24.16 12.47 16.80
N GLY A 78 24.90 12.04 15.78
CA GLY A 78 25.52 10.70 15.78
C GLY A 78 26.46 10.50 16.98
N PHE A 79 27.28 11.53 17.30
CA PHE A 79 28.13 11.51 18.49
C PHE A 79 27.30 11.42 19.78
N GLY A 80 26.24 12.23 19.88
CA GLY A 80 25.39 12.27 21.07
C GLY A 80 24.68 10.96 21.36
N VAL A 81 24.13 10.31 20.34
CA VAL A 81 23.48 9.00 20.44
C VAL A 81 24.47 7.91 20.88
N GLN A 82 25.67 7.90 20.28
CA GLN A 82 26.70 6.92 20.60
C GLN A 82 27.25 7.09 22.04
N ASP A 83 27.57 8.33 22.44
CA ASP A 83 28.12 8.63 23.76
C ASP A 83 27.10 8.39 24.89
N ALA A 84 25.81 8.73 24.65
CA ALA A 84 24.74 8.52 25.61
C ALA A 84 24.17 7.08 25.61
N GLY A 85 24.63 6.20 24.70
CA GLY A 85 24.15 4.82 24.57
C GLY A 85 22.64 4.75 24.32
N LEU A 86 22.11 5.62 23.46
CA LEU A 86 20.69 5.68 23.15
C LEU A 86 20.36 4.80 21.96
N ASN A 87 19.28 4.02 22.07
CA ASN A 87 18.68 3.29 20.96
C ASN A 87 17.48 4.11 20.46
N CYS A 88 17.70 4.88 19.38
CA CYS A 88 16.71 5.83 18.87
C CYS A 88 15.90 5.22 17.73
N VAL A 89 14.64 5.63 17.62
CA VAL A 89 13.74 5.34 16.47
C VAL A 89 13.32 6.64 15.81
N GLY A 90 13.07 6.55 14.50
CA GLY A 90 12.67 7.70 13.70
C GLY A 90 13.74 8.75 13.50
N SER A 91 13.34 9.92 13.05
CA SER A 91 14.23 11.05 12.80
C SER A 91 14.34 11.96 14.03
N PRO A 92 15.54 12.45 14.37
CA PRO A 92 15.71 13.36 15.49
C PRO A 92 15.01 14.70 15.24
N ALA A 93 14.40 15.26 16.26
CA ALA A 93 13.94 16.64 16.26
C ALA A 93 15.02 17.54 16.87
N LEU A 94 15.48 18.52 16.09
CA LEU A 94 16.35 19.56 16.60
C LEU A 94 15.50 20.61 17.32
N SER A 95 15.53 20.61 18.67
CA SER A 95 14.67 21.45 19.49
C SER A 95 15.24 22.87 19.65
N ASP A 96 16.56 23.01 19.72
CA ASP A 96 17.21 24.29 19.91
C ASP A 96 18.67 24.25 19.41
N VAL A 97 19.14 25.39 18.91
CA VAL A 97 20.52 25.62 18.49
C VAL A 97 21.01 26.93 19.05
N ASN A 98 21.97 26.90 19.94
CA ASN A 98 22.51 28.09 20.58
C ASN A 98 24.00 28.27 20.27
N LEU A 99 24.36 29.39 19.69
CA LEU A 99 25.74 29.80 19.46
C LEU A 99 26.11 30.90 20.45
N SER A 100 27.01 30.59 21.38
CA SER A 100 27.48 31.57 22.36
C SER A 100 28.44 32.61 21.74
N ASP A 101 28.66 33.72 22.47
CA ASP A 101 29.62 34.76 22.07
C ASP A 101 31.04 34.21 21.92
N ASP A 102 31.38 33.17 22.66
CA ASP A 102 32.66 32.46 22.59
C ASP A 102 32.74 31.46 21.42
N LYS A 103 31.74 31.45 20.53
CA LYS A 103 31.59 30.54 19.40
C LYS A 103 31.52 29.04 19.81
N VAL A 104 30.99 28.77 20.98
CA VAL A 104 30.61 27.42 21.40
C VAL A 104 29.19 27.18 20.93
N LEU A 105 29.00 26.11 20.14
CA LEU A 105 27.71 25.75 19.56
C LEU A 105 27.07 24.62 20.38
N THR A 106 25.85 24.80 20.83
CA THR A 106 25.09 23.82 21.57
C THR A 106 23.85 23.42 20.78
N PHE A 107 23.75 22.15 20.47
CA PHE A 107 22.55 21.54 19.90
C PHE A 107 21.73 20.86 20.98
N THR A 108 20.43 21.05 20.95
CA THR A 108 19.47 20.31 21.80
C THR A 108 18.62 19.41 20.93
N PHE A 109 18.80 18.12 21.07
CA PHE A 109 18.05 17.11 20.33
C PHE A 109 16.96 16.51 21.20
N SER A 110 15.80 16.24 20.57
CA SER A 110 14.73 15.41 21.12
C SER A 110 14.56 14.21 20.21
N VAL A 111 14.59 13.01 20.78
CA VAL A 111 14.53 11.74 20.04
C VAL A 111 13.53 10.81 20.69
N GLU A 112 12.89 9.97 19.89
CA GLU A 112 12.14 8.83 20.41
C GLU A 112 13.07 7.64 20.57
N LEU A 113 12.87 6.90 21.65
CA LEU A 113 13.67 5.73 22.00
C LEU A 113 12.94 4.47 21.60
N TYR A 114 13.72 3.45 21.29
CA TYR A 114 13.19 2.09 21.14
C TYR A 114 12.54 1.66 22.46
N PRO A 115 11.30 1.15 22.44
CA PRO A 115 10.54 0.89 23.65
C PRO A 115 11.09 -0.31 24.42
N GLU A 116 10.97 -0.24 25.76
CA GLU A 116 11.25 -1.39 26.61
C GLU A 116 10.04 -2.32 26.64
N VAL A 117 10.27 -3.58 26.30
CA VAL A 117 9.23 -4.62 26.26
C VAL A 117 9.29 -5.48 27.51
N THR A 118 8.19 -5.57 28.22
CA THR A 118 8.00 -6.54 29.30
C THR A 118 7.14 -7.69 28.79
N LEU A 119 7.77 -8.87 28.61
CA LEU A 119 7.08 -10.05 28.12
C LEU A 119 6.03 -10.54 29.15
N GLY A 120 4.83 -10.82 28.64
CA GLY A 120 3.83 -11.58 29.37
C GLY A 120 3.90 -13.08 29.06
N GLN A 121 2.77 -13.77 29.15
CA GLN A 121 2.70 -15.17 28.74
C GLN A 121 2.71 -15.27 27.20
N TYR A 122 3.75 -15.88 26.65
CA TYR A 122 3.89 -16.16 25.22
C TYR A 122 4.06 -17.65 24.90
N LYS A 123 4.32 -18.51 25.91
CA LYS A 123 4.32 -19.97 25.78
C LYS A 123 3.02 -20.58 26.33
N GLU A 124 2.67 -21.75 25.85
CA GLU A 124 1.47 -22.51 26.28
C GLU A 124 0.17 -21.68 26.18
N LEU A 125 0.08 -20.86 25.14
CA LEU A 125 -1.14 -20.12 24.85
C LEU A 125 -2.25 -21.06 24.48
N GLU A 126 -3.45 -20.78 24.95
CA GLU A 126 -4.62 -21.61 24.67
C GLU A 126 -5.50 -20.91 23.64
N LEU A 127 -5.66 -21.51 22.48
CA LEU A 127 -6.51 -20.99 21.40
C LEU A 127 -7.08 -22.16 20.60
N GLU A 128 -8.30 -22.04 20.08
CA GLU A 128 -8.91 -23.06 19.23
C GLU A 128 -8.32 -23.00 17.82
N LYS A 129 -7.73 -24.12 17.38
CA LYS A 129 -7.31 -24.29 16.00
C LYS A 129 -8.50 -24.82 15.19
N GLY A 130 -9.01 -24.03 14.25
CA GLY A 130 -10.05 -24.46 13.34
C GLY A 130 -9.66 -25.74 12.60
N LYS A 131 -10.67 -26.53 12.19
CA LYS A 131 -10.44 -27.71 11.34
C LYS A 131 -10.69 -27.34 9.89
N PRO A 132 -9.84 -27.77 8.95
CA PRO A 132 -10.13 -27.60 7.56
C PRO A 132 -11.30 -28.50 7.16
N GLU A 133 -12.32 -27.91 6.60
CA GLU A 133 -13.48 -28.60 6.07
C GLU A 133 -13.75 -28.06 4.66
N VAL A 134 -14.00 -28.97 3.73
CA VAL A 134 -14.43 -28.65 2.37
C VAL A 134 -15.82 -29.22 2.20
N THR A 135 -16.78 -28.35 1.98
CA THR A 135 -18.16 -28.78 1.77
C THR A 135 -18.33 -29.30 0.35
N GLU A 136 -19.31 -30.16 0.13
CA GLU A 136 -19.65 -30.67 -1.19
C GLU A 136 -20.07 -29.55 -2.14
N GLU A 137 -20.71 -28.49 -1.59
CA GLU A 137 -21.08 -27.29 -2.34
C GLU A 137 -19.85 -26.52 -2.85
N GLN A 138 -18.80 -26.39 -2.02
CA GLN A 138 -17.54 -25.74 -2.43
C GLN A 138 -16.81 -26.55 -3.52
N LEU A 139 -16.79 -27.87 -3.37
CA LEU A 139 -16.21 -28.75 -4.39
C LEU A 139 -16.98 -28.64 -5.72
N GLN A 140 -18.32 -28.64 -5.65
CA GLN A 140 -19.14 -28.49 -6.85
C GLN A 140 -18.94 -27.13 -7.51
N ALA A 141 -18.88 -26.05 -6.73
CA ALA A 141 -18.59 -24.73 -7.27
C ALA A 141 -17.23 -24.65 -7.97
N ALA A 142 -16.19 -25.28 -7.39
CA ALA A 142 -14.88 -25.37 -8.00
C ALA A 142 -14.89 -26.16 -9.32
N LEU A 143 -15.64 -27.26 -9.37
CA LEU A 143 -15.84 -28.05 -10.60
C LEU A 143 -16.60 -27.25 -11.66
N ASP A 144 -17.64 -26.52 -11.26
CA ASP A 144 -18.42 -25.68 -12.16
C ASP A 144 -17.56 -24.52 -12.72
N ASP A 145 -16.62 -23.98 -11.95
CA ASP A 145 -15.67 -22.97 -12.44
C ASP A 145 -14.69 -23.56 -13.46
N VAL A 146 -14.18 -24.78 -13.24
CA VAL A 146 -13.34 -25.47 -14.24
C VAL A 146 -14.16 -25.75 -15.51
N LYS A 147 -15.40 -26.21 -15.35
CA LYS A 147 -16.35 -26.45 -16.45
C LYS A 147 -16.58 -25.18 -17.27
N LYS A 148 -16.81 -24.02 -16.62
CA LYS A 148 -16.98 -22.72 -17.29
C LYS A 148 -15.74 -22.30 -18.06
N ARG A 149 -14.54 -22.48 -17.49
CA ARG A 149 -13.27 -22.13 -18.15
C ARG A 149 -12.99 -22.99 -19.39
N ASN A 150 -13.55 -24.20 -19.45
CA ASN A 150 -13.38 -25.14 -20.56
C ASN A 150 -14.63 -25.21 -21.47
N ALA A 151 -15.54 -24.23 -21.34
CA ALA A 151 -16.70 -24.11 -22.22
C ALA A 151 -16.28 -23.84 -23.67
N ARG A 152 -16.92 -24.51 -24.62
CA ARG A 152 -16.73 -24.26 -26.05
C ARG A 152 -17.70 -23.19 -26.52
N MET A 153 -17.18 -22.14 -27.13
CA MET A 153 -18.01 -21.07 -27.69
C MET A 153 -18.50 -21.49 -29.08
N ILE A 154 -19.80 -21.78 -29.19
CA ILE A 154 -20.44 -22.19 -30.45
C ILE A 154 -21.19 -21.01 -31.03
N SER A 155 -20.92 -20.69 -32.31
CA SER A 155 -21.65 -19.65 -33.01
C SER A 155 -23.05 -20.13 -33.34
N VAL A 156 -24.04 -19.30 -33.07
CA VAL A 156 -25.47 -19.60 -33.33
C VAL A 156 -26.13 -18.50 -34.14
N GLU A 157 -27.07 -18.92 -35.03
CA GLU A 157 -27.85 -18.01 -35.86
C GLU A 157 -29.34 -18.04 -35.42
N ARG A 158 -29.57 -17.50 -34.21
CA ARG A 158 -30.93 -17.35 -33.65
C ARG A 158 -31.03 -16.02 -32.92
N GLU A 159 -32.22 -15.71 -32.41
CA GLU A 159 -32.40 -14.54 -31.53
C GLU A 159 -31.55 -14.69 -30.24
N ALA A 160 -30.95 -13.58 -29.80
CA ALA A 160 -30.16 -13.48 -28.60
C ALA A 160 -30.97 -13.81 -27.34
N GLN A 161 -30.40 -14.63 -26.45
CA GLN A 161 -31.00 -15.03 -25.19
C GLN A 161 -30.09 -14.67 -24.02
N MET A 162 -30.64 -14.62 -22.81
CA MET A 162 -29.82 -14.50 -21.60
C MET A 162 -28.85 -15.66 -21.49
N GLY A 163 -27.59 -15.38 -21.14
CA GLY A 163 -26.47 -16.33 -21.07
C GLY A 163 -25.68 -16.48 -22.38
N ASP A 164 -26.12 -15.87 -23.46
CA ASP A 164 -25.35 -15.83 -24.71
C ASP A 164 -24.27 -14.77 -24.65
N THR A 165 -23.16 -15.01 -25.35
CA THR A 165 -22.13 -13.99 -25.56
C THR A 165 -22.36 -13.32 -26.92
N ALA A 166 -22.75 -12.06 -26.87
CA ALA A 166 -22.98 -11.22 -28.02
C ALA A 166 -21.73 -10.43 -28.39
N ASN A 167 -21.31 -10.53 -29.66
CA ASN A 167 -20.31 -9.61 -30.20
C ASN A 167 -21.02 -8.42 -30.79
N ILE A 168 -20.82 -7.24 -30.21
CA ILE A 168 -21.57 -6.02 -30.54
C ILE A 168 -20.65 -4.87 -30.92
N ASP A 169 -21.14 -4.04 -31.82
CA ASP A 169 -20.65 -2.67 -31.99
C ASP A 169 -21.66 -1.74 -31.30
N PHE A 170 -21.16 -0.78 -30.53
CA PHE A 170 -22.06 0.20 -29.95
C PHE A 170 -21.49 1.63 -30.00
N ASP A 171 -22.43 2.59 -30.08
CA ASP A 171 -22.15 4.03 -30.20
C ASP A 171 -23.12 4.78 -29.29
N GLY A 172 -22.64 5.41 -28.22
CA GLY A 172 -23.43 6.09 -27.21
C GLY A 172 -23.60 7.59 -27.47
N TYR A 173 -24.81 8.08 -27.32
CA TYR A 173 -25.19 9.48 -27.52
C TYR A 173 -25.91 10.03 -26.29
N LEU A 174 -25.39 11.14 -25.76
CA LEU A 174 -26.05 11.94 -24.72
C LEU A 174 -26.59 13.22 -25.37
N ASN A 175 -27.91 13.42 -25.35
CA ASN A 175 -28.56 14.56 -25.98
C ASN A 175 -28.24 14.73 -27.49
N GLY A 176 -27.92 13.62 -28.18
CA GLY A 176 -27.60 13.63 -29.61
C GLY A 176 -26.12 13.85 -29.94
N GLU A 177 -25.27 14.06 -28.93
CA GLU A 177 -23.80 14.16 -29.07
C GLU A 177 -23.11 12.90 -28.52
N ARG A 178 -22.06 12.45 -29.21
CA ARG A 178 -21.26 11.33 -28.74
C ARG A 178 -20.48 11.73 -27.48
N PHE A 179 -20.35 10.78 -26.54
CA PHE A 179 -19.55 10.98 -25.35
C PHE A 179 -18.33 10.05 -25.33
N ASP A 180 -17.28 10.47 -24.64
CA ASP A 180 -16.04 9.71 -24.51
C ASP A 180 -16.28 8.40 -23.74
N GLY A 181 -15.74 7.28 -24.27
CA GLY A 181 -15.94 5.94 -23.72
C GLY A 181 -17.29 5.28 -24.14
N GLY A 182 -18.16 5.98 -24.89
CA GLY A 182 -19.44 5.44 -25.36
C GLY A 182 -19.35 4.61 -26.64
N LYS A 183 -18.16 4.39 -27.25
CA LYS A 183 -18.01 3.65 -28.50
C LYS A 183 -17.06 2.46 -28.36
N ALA A 184 -17.49 1.30 -28.85
CA ALA A 184 -16.60 0.17 -29.13
C ALA A 184 -17.09 -0.62 -30.35
N GLU A 185 -16.18 -1.31 -31.01
CA GLU A 185 -16.45 -2.21 -32.14
C GLU A 185 -15.95 -3.61 -31.78
N GLY A 186 -16.75 -4.66 -32.07
CA GLY A 186 -16.40 -6.03 -31.77
C GLY A 186 -16.33 -6.37 -30.28
N TYR A 187 -17.08 -5.66 -29.45
CA TYR A 187 -17.09 -5.91 -28.00
C TYR A 187 -17.83 -7.20 -27.69
N SER A 188 -17.21 -8.08 -26.89
CA SER A 188 -17.81 -9.33 -26.43
C SER A 188 -18.53 -9.12 -25.11
N LEU A 189 -19.85 -9.26 -25.10
CA LEU A 189 -20.73 -9.04 -23.96
C LEU A 189 -21.53 -10.30 -23.65
N GLU A 190 -21.40 -10.83 -22.44
CA GLU A 190 -22.25 -11.91 -21.94
C GLU A 190 -23.57 -11.30 -21.44
N LEU A 191 -24.70 -11.69 -22.07
CA LEU A 191 -26.02 -11.19 -21.74
C LEU A 191 -26.53 -11.76 -20.41
N GLY A 192 -26.74 -10.91 -19.43
CA GLY A 192 -27.10 -11.27 -18.06
C GLY A 192 -25.94 -11.19 -17.07
N SER A 193 -24.74 -10.79 -17.51
CA SER A 193 -23.59 -10.58 -16.65
C SER A 193 -23.71 -9.37 -15.74
N ASN A 194 -24.61 -8.43 -16.06
CA ASN A 194 -24.75 -7.11 -15.44
C ASN A 194 -23.44 -6.28 -15.49
N SER A 195 -22.61 -6.51 -16.49
CA SER A 195 -21.36 -5.77 -16.71
C SER A 195 -21.59 -4.43 -17.40
N PHE A 196 -22.76 -4.24 -17.98
CA PHE A 196 -23.20 -2.98 -18.60
C PHE A 196 -24.23 -2.24 -17.75
N VAL A 197 -24.61 -1.05 -18.22
CA VAL A 197 -25.65 -0.22 -17.58
C VAL A 197 -26.97 -1.00 -17.51
N PRO A 198 -27.69 -0.96 -16.37
CA PRO A 198 -28.95 -1.65 -16.24
C PRO A 198 -29.94 -1.33 -17.39
N GLY A 199 -30.59 -2.35 -17.93
CA GLY A 199 -31.49 -2.22 -19.09
C GLY A 199 -30.80 -2.27 -20.44
N PHE A 200 -29.45 -2.36 -20.51
CA PHE A 200 -28.73 -2.48 -21.77
C PHE A 200 -28.78 -3.90 -22.32
N GLU A 201 -28.42 -4.88 -21.48
CA GLU A 201 -28.33 -6.29 -21.85
C GLU A 201 -29.73 -6.88 -22.15
N GLU A 202 -30.73 -6.51 -21.36
CA GLU A 202 -32.11 -6.98 -21.54
C GLU A 202 -32.70 -6.53 -22.89
N GLN A 203 -32.29 -5.34 -23.39
CA GLN A 203 -32.81 -4.84 -24.66
C GLN A 203 -32.14 -5.48 -25.89
N ILE A 204 -30.96 -6.11 -25.71
CA ILE A 204 -30.28 -6.89 -26.75
C ILE A 204 -30.90 -8.27 -26.88
N VAL A 205 -31.48 -8.81 -25.82
CA VAL A 205 -32.25 -10.05 -25.89
C VAL A 205 -33.36 -9.94 -26.94
N GLY A 206 -33.46 -10.95 -27.82
CA GLY A 206 -34.39 -10.97 -28.94
C GLY A 206 -33.87 -10.33 -30.22
N MET A 207 -32.68 -9.73 -30.25
CA MET A 207 -32.04 -9.28 -31.49
C MET A 207 -31.50 -10.45 -32.31
N THR A 208 -31.53 -10.29 -33.62
CA THR A 208 -30.91 -11.25 -34.57
C THR A 208 -29.54 -10.76 -35.04
N VAL A 209 -28.69 -11.71 -35.45
CA VAL A 209 -27.37 -11.39 -35.99
C VAL A 209 -27.47 -10.47 -37.20
N GLY A 210 -26.72 -9.36 -37.18
CA GLY A 210 -26.74 -8.30 -38.20
C GLY A 210 -27.74 -7.20 -37.91
N GLU A 211 -28.62 -7.30 -36.92
CA GLU A 211 -29.60 -6.29 -36.56
C GLU A 211 -28.95 -5.09 -35.88
N GLU A 212 -29.48 -3.90 -36.23
CA GLU A 212 -29.11 -2.64 -35.55
C GLU A 212 -30.32 -2.11 -34.79
N LYS A 213 -30.13 -1.73 -33.52
CA LYS A 213 -31.18 -1.26 -32.62
C LYS A 213 -30.70 -0.07 -31.78
N GLU A 214 -31.60 0.86 -31.51
CA GLU A 214 -31.35 1.94 -30.57
C GLU A 214 -31.84 1.51 -29.18
N LEU A 215 -30.93 1.50 -28.20
CA LEU A 215 -31.24 1.15 -26.81
C LEU A 215 -31.26 2.43 -25.97
N ASN A 216 -32.34 2.60 -25.20
CA ASN A 216 -32.45 3.71 -24.27
C ASN A 216 -32.15 3.21 -22.87
N VAL A 217 -31.11 3.76 -22.23
CA VAL A 217 -30.68 3.38 -20.90
C VAL A 217 -30.42 4.61 -20.06
N THR A 218 -30.62 4.48 -18.74
CA THR A 218 -30.34 5.55 -17.77
C THR A 218 -29.14 5.14 -16.93
N PHE A 219 -28.12 5.98 -16.87
CA PHE A 219 -26.95 5.72 -16.00
C PHE A 219 -27.33 5.77 -14.52
N PRO A 220 -26.77 4.90 -13.67
CA PRO A 220 -26.96 4.97 -12.23
C PRO A 220 -26.48 6.30 -11.63
N GLU A 221 -27.04 6.71 -10.47
CA GLU A 221 -26.60 7.92 -9.78
C GLU A 221 -25.14 7.85 -9.30
N ASN A 222 -24.64 6.63 -9.04
CA ASN A 222 -23.26 6.37 -8.62
C ASN A 222 -22.31 6.15 -9.81
N TYR A 223 -22.42 6.95 -10.86
CA TYR A 223 -21.54 6.91 -12.03
C TYR A 223 -20.73 8.20 -12.16
N VAL A 224 -19.88 8.31 -13.19
CA VAL A 224 -19.08 9.53 -13.42
C VAL A 224 -20.00 10.75 -13.52
N GLU A 225 -19.65 11.87 -12.89
CA GLU A 225 -20.50 13.10 -12.75
C GLU A 225 -21.15 13.59 -14.04
N ASN A 226 -20.47 13.43 -15.18
CA ASN A 226 -20.97 13.85 -16.50
C ASN A 226 -22.08 12.95 -17.05
N LEU A 227 -22.24 11.72 -16.55
CA LEU A 227 -23.21 10.73 -17.05
C LEU A 227 -24.21 10.27 -15.99
N ALA A 228 -23.93 10.45 -14.70
CA ALA A 228 -24.76 10.01 -13.58
C ALA A 228 -26.22 10.50 -13.72
N GLY A 229 -27.20 9.57 -13.64
CA GLY A 229 -28.60 9.83 -13.70
C GLY A 229 -29.14 10.35 -15.05
N LYS A 230 -28.32 10.28 -16.12
CA LYS A 230 -28.73 10.80 -17.44
C LYS A 230 -29.22 9.69 -18.36
N ASP A 231 -30.18 10.03 -19.19
CA ASP A 231 -30.68 9.15 -20.24
C ASP A 231 -29.74 9.21 -21.45
N VAL A 232 -29.33 8.05 -21.93
CA VAL A 232 -28.41 7.89 -23.06
C VAL A 232 -29.00 6.93 -24.07
N VAL A 233 -28.77 7.21 -25.35
CA VAL A 233 -29.17 6.35 -26.46
C VAL A 233 -27.92 5.65 -27.00
N PHE A 234 -27.94 4.33 -27.00
CA PHE A 234 -26.89 3.53 -27.65
C PHE A 234 -27.41 2.97 -28.97
N LYS A 235 -26.66 3.19 -30.03
CA LYS A 235 -26.85 2.47 -31.29
C LYS A 235 -26.04 1.21 -31.25
N VAL A 236 -26.69 0.08 -31.21
CA VAL A 236 -26.05 -1.22 -31.06
C VAL A 236 -26.31 -2.05 -32.31
N LYS A 237 -25.24 -2.70 -32.79
CA LYS A 237 -25.30 -3.69 -33.86
C LYS A 237 -24.83 -5.03 -33.34
N LEU A 238 -25.57 -6.07 -33.52
CA LEU A 238 -25.22 -7.43 -33.17
C LEU A 238 -24.44 -8.09 -34.33
N ASN A 239 -23.12 -8.27 -34.17
CA ASN A 239 -22.25 -8.82 -35.22
C ASN A 239 -22.30 -10.34 -35.27
N SER A 240 -22.21 -11.00 -34.10
CA SER A 240 -22.29 -12.46 -33.96
C SER A 240 -22.78 -12.82 -32.58
N LEU A 241 -23.32 -14.02 -32.48
CA LEU A 241 -23.81 -14.60 -31.25
C LEU A 241 -23.12 -15.94 -31.01
N THR A 242 -22.61 -16.13 -29.79
CA THR A 242 -21.99 -17.39 -29.36
C THR A 242 -22.65 -17.86 -28.07
N VAL A 243 -22.75 -19.16 -27.92
CA VAL A 243 -23.27 -19.82 -26.72
C VAL A 243 -22.14 -20.64 -26.12
N ALA A 244 -22.00 -20.55 -24.81
CA ALA A 244 -21.09 -21.42 -24.09
C ALA A 244 -21.72 -22.82 -23.97
N GLU A 245 -21.17 -23.79 -24.68
CA GLU A 245 -21.47 -25.20 -24.48
C GLU A 245 -20.56 -25.75 -23.40
N TYR A 246 -21.16 -26.11 -22.29
CA TYR A 246 -20.42 -26.65 -21.14
C TYR A 246 -20.24 -28.15 -21.30
N PRO A 247 -19.00 -28.67 -21.16
CA PRO A 247 -18.78 -30.11 -21.18
C PRO A 247 -19.51 -30.82 -20.03
N GLU A 248 -19.87 -32.07 -20.21
CA GLU A 248 -20.36 -32.92 -19.10
C GLU A 248 -19.21 -33.26 -18.16
N LEU A 249 -19.51 -33.43 -16.85
CA LEU A 249 -18.51 -33.81 -15.85
C LEU A 249 -18.37 -35.34 -15.83
N ASP A 250 -17.70 -35.86 -16.82
CA ASP A 250 -17.45 -37.28 -17.04
C ASP A 250 -15.94 -37.60 -17.09
N ASP A 251 -15.59 -38.87 -17.38
CA ASP A 251 -14.21 -39.31 -17.44
C ASP A 251 -13.45 -38.73 -18.65
N GLU A 252 -14.14 -38.34 -19.70
CA GLU A 252 -13.54 -37.65 -20.86
C GLU A 252 -13.11 -36.23 -20.49
N PHE A 253 -14.00 -35.53 -19.76
CA PHE A 253 -13.68 -34.22 -19.19
C PHE A 253 -12.48 -34.26 -18.23
N ALA A 254 -12.43 -35.28 -17.33
CA ALA A 254 -11.30 -35.43 -16.41
C ALA A 254 -9.95 -35.57 -17.16
N LYS A 255 -9.90 -36.32 -18.26
CA LYS A 255 -8.72 -36.48 -19.10
C LYS A 255 -8.33 -35.20 -19.84
N ASP A 256 -9.32 -34.42 -20.24
CA ASP A 256 -9.07 -33.18 -21.00
C ASP A 256 -8.48 -32.06 -20.09
N VAL A 257 -8.86 -32.04 -18.81
CA VAL A 257 -8.50 -30.94 -17.88
C VAL A 257 -7.44 -31.33 -16.86
N SER A 258 -7.06 -32.62 -16.77
CA SER A 258 -6.16 -33.12 -15.74
C SER A 258 -5.35 -34.33 -16.19
N GLU A 259 -4.52 -34.85 -15.29
CA GLU A 259 -3.74 -36.09 -15.48
C GLU A 259 -4.52 -37.36 -15.08
N PHE A 260 -5.78 -37.26 -14.66
CA PHE A 260 -6.59 -38.34 -14.14
C PHE A 260 -7.44 -38.99 -15.22
N ASP A 261 -7.62 -40.31 -15.11
CA ASP A 261 -8.41 -41.08 -16.06
C ASP A 261 -9.92 -41.06 -15.78
N THR A 262 -10.31 -40.71 -14.54
CA THR A 262 -11.72 -40.71 -14.12
C THR A 262 -12.09 -39.42 -13.41
N ILE A 263 -13.37 -39.05 -13.53
CA ILE A 263 -13.92 -37.87 -12.86
C ILE A 263 -13.87 -37.98 -11.32
N ASP A 264 -13.99 -39.22 -10.80
CA ASP A 264 -13.94 -39.45 -9.34
C ASP A 264 -12.53 -39.24 -8.79
N GLU A 265 -11.46 -39.65 -9.52
CA GLU A 265 -10.07 -39.37 -9.16
C GLU A 265 -9.78 -37.85 -9.19
N TYR A 266 -10.26 -37.16 -10.21
CA TYR A 266 -10.12 -35.72 -10.33
C TYR A 266 -10.81 -34.97 -9.20
N LYS A 267 -12.07 -35.36 -8.85
CA LYS A 267 -12.80 -34.79 -7.69
C LYS A 267 -12.06 -35.05 -6.37
N ALA A 268 -11.51 -36.25 -6.21
CA ALA A 268 -10.76 -36.61 -5.00
C ALA A 268 -9.48 -35.76 -4.86
N ASP A 269 -8.74 -35.57 -5.95
CA ASP A 269 -7.55 -34.71 -5.96
C ASP A 269 -7.89 -33.25 -5.71
N MET A 270 -8.94 -32.72 -6.35
CA MET A 270 -9.42 -31.36 -6.13
C MET A 270 -9.84 -31.15 -4.67
N SER A 271 -10.63 -32.07 -4.10
CA SER A 271 -11.02 -32.04 -2.69
C SER A 271 -9.78 -32.05 -1.76
N ARG A 272 -8.80 -32.90 -2.06
CA ARG A 272 -7.54 -32.97 -1.31
C ARG A 272 -6.78 -31.63 -1.37
N LYS A 273 -6.60 -31.04 -2.57
CA LYS A 273 -5.93 -29.76 -2.76
C LYS A 273 -6.66 -28.60 -2.04
N MET A 274 -8.00 -28.59 -2.10
CA MET A 274 -8.81 -27.61 -1.38
C MET A 274 -8.65 -27.78 0.13
N LEU A 275 -8.64 -29.02 0.63
CA LEU A 275 -8.45 -29.32 2.06
C LEU A 275 -7.04 -28.92 2.53
N GLU A 276 -6.02 -29.17 1.75
CA GLU A 276 -4.64 -28.74 2.01
C GLU A 276 -4.54 -27.21 2.04
N ALA A 277 -5.15 -26.51 1.07
CA ALA A 277 -5.18 -25.06 1.02
C ALA A 277 -5.93 -24.47 2.22
N ALA A 278 -7.10 -24.99 2.55
CA ALA A 278 -7.87 -24.59 3.74
C ALA A 278 -7.09 -24.87 5.04
N GLY A 279 -6.38 -26.00 5.09
CA GLY A 279 -5.53 -26.35 6.22
C GLY A 279 -4.36 -25.38 6.41
N LYS A 280 -3.74 -24.96 5.33
CA LYS A 280 -2.68 -23.95 5.34
C LYS A 280 -3.23 -22.60 5.80
N GLU A 281 -4.34 -22.14 5.24
CA GLU A 281 -4.98 -20.87 5.62
C GLU A 281 -5.35 -20.84 7.11
N ILE A 282 -5.96 -21.93 7.61
CA ILE A 282 -6.28 -22.07 9.04
C ILE A 282 -5.00 -22.06 9.87
N GLY A 283 -3.95 -22.74 9.43
CA GLY A 283 -2.65 -22.76 10.10
C GLY A 283 -2.03 -21.36 10.19
N ASP A 284 -2.01 -20.63 9.09
CA ASP A 284 -1.47 -19.28 9.01
C ASP A 284 -2.29 -18.29 9.87
N ARG A 285 -3.61 -18.40 9.83
CA ARG A 285 -4.52 -17.62 10.69
C ARG A 285 -4.31 -17.94 12.17
N TYR A 286 -4.25 -19.21 12.53
CA TYR A 286 -4.01 -19.65 13.91
C TYR A 286 -2.67 -19.11 14.44
N ARG A 287 -1.61 -19.18 13.63
CA ARG A 287 -0.30 -18.61 13.96
C ARG A 287 -0.38 -17.08 14.16
N SER A 288 -1.03 -16.37 13.25
CA SER A 288 -1.25 -14.93 13.39
C SER A 288 -2.02 -14.57 14.65
N ASP A 289 -3.06 -15.32 14.96
CA ASP A 289 -3.91 -15.10 16.14
C ASP A 289 -3.16 -15.38 17.45
N LEU A 290 -2.26 -16.38 17.47
CA LEU A 290 -1.36 -16.64 18.60
C LEU A 290 -0.37 -15.49 18.81
N MET A 291 0.18 -14.93 17.73
CA MET A 291 1.09 -13.76 17.83
C MET A 291 0.36 -12.55 18.41
N LYS A 292 -0.88 -12.29 17.97
CA LYS A 292 -1.72 -11.21 18.53
C LYS A 292 -2.00 -11.45 20.02
N LEU A 293 -2.38 -12.66 20.39
CA LEU A 293 -2.66 -13.01 21.79
C LEU A 293 -1.42 -12.84 22.67
N ALA A 294 -0.26 -13.27 22.19
CA ALA A 294 1.01 -13.08 22.89
C ALA A 294 1.40 -11.60 23.02
N ALA A 295 1.18 -10.82 21.95
CA ALA A 295 1.41 -9.39 21.95
C ALA A 295 0.48 -8.62 22.89
N ASP A 296 -0.78 -9.04 23.00
CA ASP A 296 -1.74 -8.46 23.95
C ASP A 296 -1.40 -8.78 25.41
N ASN A 297 -0.69 -9.87 25.67
CA ASN A 297 -0.23 -10.25 27.01
C ASN A 297 1.03 -9.48 27.44
N MET A 298 1.78 -8.85 26.54
CA MET A 298 2.95 -8.07 26.90
C MET A 298 2.58 -6.63 27.30
N THR A 299 3.48 -5.98 28.01
CA THR A 299 3.37 -4.55 28.32
C THR A 299 4.45 -3.80 27.55
N VAL A 300 4.03 -2.88 26.71
CA VAL A 300 4.89 -2.01 25.92
C VAL A 300 4.18 -0.70 25.66
N ASP A 301 4.93 0.41 25.72
CA ASP A 301 4.48 1.72 25.28
C ASP A 301 5.07 1.97 23.89
N VAL A 302 4.25 1.85 22.85
CA VAL A 302 4.73 1.91 21.45
C VAL A 302 4.89 3.36 21.01
N PRO A 303 6.09 3.80 20.60
CA PRO A 303 6.31 5.13 20.07
C PRO A 303 5.46 5.39 18.82
N GLU A 304 4.91 6.59 18.73
CA GLU A 304 4.05 7.02 17.61
C GLU A 304 4.75 6.89 16.26
N VAL A 305 6.03 7.23 16.21
CA VAL A 305 6.85 7.14 15.00
C VAL A 305 6.89 5.71 14.43
N MET A 306 6.98 4.68 15.29
CA MET A 306 6.98 3.29 14.82
C MET A 306 5.64 2.91 14.17
N ILE A 307 4.53 3.43 14.68
CA ILE A 307 3.20 3.19 14.11
C ILE A 307 3.09 3.89 12.74
N GLU A 308 3.51 5.16 12.65
CA GLU A 308 3.47 5.92 11.40
C GLU A 308 4.41 5.34 10.31
N ASP A 309 5.58 4.82 10.69
CA ASP A 309 6.46 4.12 9.78
C ASP A 309 5.80 2.84 9.24
N LYS A 310 5.11 2.08 10.11
CA LYS A 310 4.36 0.88 9.69
C LYS A 310 3.14 1.22 8.83
N VAL A 311 2.42 2.29 9.13
CA VAL A 311 1.34 2.82 8.26
C VAL A 311 1.90 3.16 6.88
N THR A 312 3.06 3.82 6.83
CA THR A 312 3.73 4.16 5.57
C THR A 312 4.16 2.91 4.79
N GLU A 313 4.63 1.88 5.49
CA GLU A 313 4.96 0.58 4.88
C GLU A 313 3.72 -0.09 4.28
N PHE A 314 2.59 -0.08 4.97
CA PHE A 314 1.32 -0.65 4.46
C PHE A 314 0.84 0.10 3.20
N ILE A 315 0.93 1.43 3.18
CA ILE A 315 0.60 2.23 2.00
C ILE A 315 1.52 1.88 0.82
N ARG A 316 2.82 1.71 1.06
CA ARG A 316 3.78 1.29 0.03
C ARG A 316 3.47 -0.10 -0.51
N ASN A 317 3.16 -1.04 0.36
CA ASN A 317 2.80 -2.40 -0.03
C ASN A 317 1.50 -2.41 -0.85
N TYR A 318 0.51 -1.61 -0.46
CA TYR A 318 -0.72 -1.45 -1.23
C TYR A 318 -0.45 -0.88 -2.63
N ALA A 319 0.37 0.17 -2.73
CA ALA A 319 0.78 0.76 -4.00
C ALA A 319 1.55 -0.23 -4.87
N ALA A 320 2.46 -1.01 -4.28
CA ALA A 320 3.22 -2.04 -4.99
C ALA A 320 2.31 -3.15 -5.56
N ASN A 321 1.28 -3.56 -4.83
CA ASN A 321 0.28 -4.53 -5.30
C ASN A 321 -0.54 -4.01 -6.49
N LEU A 322 -0.70 -2.70 -6.60
CA LEU A 322 -1.31 -2.04 -7.76
C LEU A 322 -0.32 -1.80 -8.91
N GLY A 323 0.92 -2.30 -8.82
CA GLY A 323 1.95 -2.17 -9.84
C GLY A 323 2.68 -0.82 -9.85
N VAL A 324 2.49 0.02 -8.84
CA VAL A 324 3.20 1.28 -8.68
C VAL A 324 4.60 1.02 -8.14
N LYS A 325 5.63 1.56 -8.80
CA LYS A 325 7.00 1.51 -8.25
C LYS A 325 7.08 2.47 -7.06
N THR A 326 7.39 1.92 -5.89
CA THR A 326 7.36 2.67 -4.61
C THR A 326 8.72 3.13 -4.11
N ASN A 327 9.82 2.70 -4.76
CA ASN A 327 11.19 3.04 -4.35
C ASN A 327 11.41 4.55 -4.47
N ASP A 328 11.94 5.16 -3.42
CA ASP A 328 12.30 6.57 -3.32
C ASP A 328 11.15 7.58 -3.50
N ILE A 329 9.89 7.11 -3.46
CA ILE A 329 8.73 8.00 -3.53
C ILE A 329 8.28 8.35 -2.11
N PRO A 330 8.18 9.66 -1.75
CA PRO A 330 7.60 10.10 -0.49
C PRO A 330 6.14 9.64 -0.36
N ARG A 331 5.69 9.39 0.89
CA ARG A 331 4.32 8.93 1.20
C ARG A 331 3.26 9.85 0.57
N GLU A 332 3.41 11.16 0.71
CA GLU A 332 2.46 12.15 0.21
C GLU A 332 2.24 12.01 -1.30
N LYS A 333 3.31 11.75 -2.03
CA LYS A 333 3.24 11.57 -3.48
C LYS A 333 2.63 10.22 -3.87
N LEU A 334 2.86 9.16 -3.08
CA LEU A 334 2.20 7.87 -3.29
C LEU A 334 0.70 7.99 -3.11
N VAL A 335 0.26 8.65 -2.05
CA VAL A 335 -1.15 8.90 -1.73
C VAL A 335 -1.82 9.73 -2.83
N GLU A 336 -1.16 10.78 -3.33
CA GLU A 336 -1.63 11.59 -4.47
C GLU A 336 -1.79 10.75 -5.74
N MET A 337 -0.79 9.90 -6.06
CA MET A 337 -0.82 9.03 -7.24
C MET A 337 -1.93 7.98 -7.17
N LEU A 338 -2.26 7.51 -5.98
CA LEU A 338 -3.32 6.53 -5.74
C LEU A 338 -4.72 7.18 -5.70
N GLY A 339 -4.80 8.50 -5.60
CA GLY A 339 -6.06 9.23 -5.50
C GLY A 339 -6.85 8.91 -4.23
N ILE A 340 -6.18 8.55 -3.13
CA ILE A 340 -6.78 8.18 -1.86
C ILE A 340 -6.69 9.31 -0.83
N ASP A 341 -7.64 9.33 0.09
CA ASP A 341 -7.57 10.21 1.26
C ASP A 341 -6.60 9.59 2.28
N ASP A 342 -5.43 10.23 2.47
CA ASP A 342 -4.40 9.77 3.40
C ASP A 342 -4.91 9.68 4.84
N ALA A 343 -5.73 10.64 5.28
CA ALA A 343 -6.25 10.64 6.64
C ALA A 343 -7.22 9.48 6.88
N ALA A 344 -8.15 9.24 5.95
CA ALA A 344 -9.12 8.14 6.04
C ALA A 344 -8.40 6.78 5.96
N MET A 345 -7.45 6.63 5.05
CA MET A 345 -6.68 5.40 4.90
C MET A 345 -5.81 5.14 6.14
N SER A 346 -5.08 6.16 6.61
CA SER A 346 -4.25 6.04 7.82
C SER A 346 -5.09 5.65 9.02
N GLN A 347 -6.26 6.26 9.20
CA GLN A 347 -7.16 5.93 10.30
C GLN A 347 -7.66 4.48 10.21
N SER A 348 -7.95 3.98 9.02
CA SER A 348 -8.45 2.60 8.81
C SER A 348 -7.38 1.53 9.06
N ILE A 349 -6.12 1.78 8.66
CA ILE A 349 -5.03 0.80 8.77
C ILE A 349 -4.22 0.94 10.07
N ARG A 350 -4.33 2.06 10.79
CA ARG A 350 -3.58 2.33 12.01
C ARG A 350 -3.70 1.23 13.08
N PRO A 351 -4.90 0.69 13.39
CA PRO A 351 -5.00 -0.40 14.38
C PRO A 351 -4.23 -1.65 13.97
N ALA A 352 -4.23 -1.99 12.68
CA ALA A 352 -3.47 -3.12 12.15
C ALA A 352 -1.96 -2.84 12.20
N ALA A 353 -1.54 -1.61 11.90
CA ALA A 353 -0.15 -1.18 11.99
C ALA A 353 0.37 -1.25 13.44
N GLU A 354 -0.39 -0.71 14.40
CA GLU A 354 -0.05 -0.80 15.83
C GLU A 354 0.08 -2.26 16.30
N GLN A 355 -0.86 -3.12 15.90
CA GLN A 355 -0.81 -4.54 16.25
C GLN A 355 0.42 -5.22 15.63
N GLN A 356 0.76 -4.90 14.39
CA GLN A 356 1.96 -5.46 13.74
C GLN A 356 3.24 -5.00 14.44
N VAL A 357 3.36 -3.71 14.81
CA VAL A 357 4.50 -3.21 15.59
C VAL A 357 4.62 -3.95 16.91
N LYS A 358 3.50 -4.20 17.61
CA LYS A 358 3.50 -4.99 18.85
C LYS A 358 4.00 -6.42 18.62
N VAL A 359 3.59 -7.07 17.54
CA VAL A 359 4.06 -8.40 17.17
C VAL A 359 5.56 -8.39 16.85
N ASP A 360 6.04 -7.40 16.10
CA ASP A 360 7.47 -7.29 15.77
C ASP A 360 8.31 -7.12 17.06
N LEU A 361 7.88 -6.26 17.97
CA LEU A 361 8.50 -6.04 19.28
C LEU A 361 8.47 -7.30 20.18
N LEU A 362 7.35 -8.02 20.18
CA LEU A 362 7.20 -9.29 20.89
C LEU A 362 8.26 -10.29 20.41
N LEU A 363 8.35 -10.51 19.10
CA LEU A 363 9.26 -11.50 18.53
C LEU A 363 10.72 -11.16 18.84
N GLU A 364 11.10 -9.89 18.77
CA GLU A 364 12.44 -9.44 19.16
C GLU A 364 12.73 -9.66 20.67
N ALA A 365 11.73 -9.39 21.50
CA ALA A 365 11.87 -9.63 22.94
C ALA A 365 11.98 -11.12 23.27
N VAL A 366 11.24 -11.98 22.57
CA VAL A 366 11.33 -13.45 22.69
C VAL A 366 12.69 -13.95 22.21
N VAL A 367 13.21 -13.47 21.07
CA VAL A 367 14.55 -13.80 20.58
C VAL A 367 15.62 -13.50 21.65
N LYS A 368 15.51 -12.34 22.30
CA LYS A 368 16.43 -11.94 23.39
C LYS A 368 16.27 -12.81 24.64
N ALA A 369 15.02 -13.07 25.05
CA ALA A 369 14.72 -13.86 26.27
C ALA A 369 15.16 -15.32 26.16
N GLU A 370 15.00 -15.91 24.97
CA GLU A 370 15.39 -17.30 24.69
C GLU A 370 16.86 -17.44 24.25
N ASN A 371 17.62 -16.34 24.14
CA ASN A 371 18.99 -16.30 23.64
C ASN A 371 19.14 -17.11 22.33
N MET A 372 18.27 -16.84 21.34
CA MET A 372 18.25 -17.60 20.10
C MET A 372 19.50 -17.36 19.26
N GLU A 373 20.31 -18.37 19.12
CA GLU A 373 21.47 -18.40 18.24
C GLU A 373 21.13 -19.26 17.00
N ILE A 374 21.63 -18.85 15.86
CA ILE A 374 21.44 -19.54 14.58
C ILE A 374 22.79 -20.03 14.11
N SER A 375 22.87 -21.32 13.73
CA SER A 375 24.08 -21.86 13.11
C SER A 375 24.28 -21.29 11.70
N ASP A 376 25.53 -21.24 11.23
CA ASP A 376 25.80 -20.79 9.86
C ASP A 376 25.12 -21.68 8.81
N GLU A 377 24.98 -22.99 9.09
CA GLU A 377 24.30 -23.95 8.21
C GLU A 377 22.81 -23.65 8.08
N ASP A 378 22.12 -23.36 9.21
CA ASP A 378 20.71 -22.99 9.23
C ASP A 378 20.48 -21.63 8.54
N ALA A 379 21.40 -20.69 8.76
CA ALA A 379 21.38 -19.39 8.12
C ALA A 379 21.45 -19.48 6.59
N ASP A 380 22.39 -20.26 6.09
CA ASP A 380 22.57 -20.45 4.65
C ASP A 380 21.39 -21.21 4.02
N ALA A 381 20.81 -22.19 4.74
CA ALA A 381 19.60 -22.89 4.33
C ALA A 381 18.38 -21.95 4.26
N TYR A 382 18.24 -21.08 5.25
CA TYR A 382 17.15 -20.05 5.26
C TYR A 382 17.31 -19.09 4.10
N ILE A 383 18.50 -18.54 3.88
CA ILE A 383 18.76 -17.62 2.78
C ILE A 383 18.47 -18.28 1.43
N ALA A 384 18.84 -19.56 1.26
CA ALA A 384 18.54 -20.31 0.05
C ALA A 384 17.03 -20.51 -0.14
N LYS A 385 16.28 -20.81 0.93
CA LYS A 385 14.81 -20.94 0.92
C LYS A 385 14.15 -19.63 0.49
N VAL A 386 14.50 -18.51 1.17
CA VAL A 386 13.95 -17.19 0.83
C VAL A 386 14.28 -16.81 -0.61
N ALA A 387 15.50 -17.11 -1.09
CA ALA A 387 15.87 -16.85 -2.47
C ALA A 387 15.00 -17.64 -3.46
N ALA A 388 14.70 -18.90 -3.16
CA ALA A 388 13.82 -19.72 -3.99
C ALA A 388 12.37 -19.17 -3.99
N ASP A 389 11.84 -18.75 -2.85
CA ASP A 389 10.48 -18.20 -2.71
C ASP A 389 10.31 -16.90 -3.54
N TYR A 390 11.35 -16.08 -3.63
CA TYR A 390 11.35 -14.84 -4.43
C TYR A 390 11.88 -15.03 -5.87
N ASN A 391 12.18 -16.26 -6.28
CA ASN A 391 12.80 -16.58 -7.58
C ASN A 391 14.07 -15.72 -7.84
N ALA A 392 14.86 -15.50 -6.79
CA ALA A 392 16.09 -14.71 -6.77
C ALA A 392 17.31 -15.59 -6.47
N LYS A 393 18.51 -15.05 -6.62
CA LYS A 393 19.73 -15.73 -6.18
C LYS A 393 20.06 -15.34 -4.74
N PRO A 394 20.62 -16.25 -3.92
CA PRO A 394 21.06 -15.93 -2.56
C PRO A 394 22.02 -14.74 -2.49
N GLU A 395 22.91 -14.61 -3.47
CA GLU A 395 23.87 -13.50 -3.55
C GLU A 395 23.21 -12.13 -3.73
N ASP A 396 22.10 -12.08 -4.50
CA ASP A 396 21.35 -10.85 -4.73
C ASP A 396 20.60 -10.42 -3.47
N LEU A 397 20.02 -11.36 -2.71
CA LEU A 397 19.41 -11.09 -1.41
C LEU A 397 20.41 -10.58 -0.38
N LEU A 398 21.58 -11.24 -0.28
CA LEU A 398 22.66 -10.83 0.61
C LEU A 398 23.20 -9.44 0.26
N ARG A 399 23.26 -9.11 -1.03
CA ARG A 399 23.68 -7.78 -1.50
C ARG A 399 22.68 -6.70 -1.17
N TYR A 400 21.37 -7.02 -1.22
CA TYR A 400 20.29 -6.06 -1.05
C TYR A 400 19.96 -5.82 0.43
N PHE A 401 19.81 -6.89 1.20
CA PHE A 401 19.38 -6.83 2.61
C PHE A 401 20.53 -6.94 3.62
N GLY A 402 21.64 -7.58 3.25
CA GLY A 402 22.70 -7.94 4.18
C GLY A 402 22.41 -9.23 4.98
N ARG A 403 23.48 -9.92 5.41
CA ARG A 403 23.35 -11.17 6.16
C ARG A 403 22.69 -10.95 7.52
N ASP A 404 23.10 -9.91 8.23
CA ASP A 404 22.63 -9.63 9.60
C ASP A 404 21.12 -9.41 9.65
N PHE A 405 20.56 -8.66 8.68
CA PHE A 405 19.13 -8.45 8.56
C PHE A 405 18.37 -9.77 8.34
N LEU A 406 18.83 -10.60 7.39
CA LEU A 406 18.19 -11.90 7.12
C LEU A 406 18.26 -12.85 8.31
N LEU A 407 19.32 -12.79 9.09
CA LEU A 407 19.47 -13.57 10.33
C LEU A 407 18.52 -13.11 11.42
N GLU A 408 18.34 -11.80 11.59
CA GLU A 408 17.37 -11.26 12.56
C GLU A 408 15.93 -11.64 12.18
N GLU A 409 15.58 -11.58 10.90
CA GLU A 409 14.28 -12.05 10.41
C GLU A 409 14.08 -13.57 10.64
N TYR A 410 15.14 -14.36 10.42
CA TYR A 410 15.08 -15.80 10.71
C TYR A 410 14.89 -16.10 12.19
N LYS A 411 15.55 -15.34 13.08
CA LYS A 411 15.34 -15.47 14.53
C LYS A 411 13.90 -15.14 14.90
N LYS A 412 13.31 -14.12 14.32
CA LYS A 412 11.88 -13.76 14.52
C LYS A 412 10.95 -14.88 14.05
N GLU A 413 11.24 -15.49 12.87
CA GLU A 413 10.49 -16.65 12.37
C GLU A 413 10.56 -17.82 13.37
N LYS A 414 11.76 -18.11 13.91
CA LYS A 414 11.95 -19.15 14.93
C LYS A 414 11.24 -18.83 16.26
N ALA A 415 11.21 -17.57 16.66
CA ALA A 415 10.47 -17.14 17.84
C ALA A 415 8.96 -17.35 17.65
N ALA A 416 8.44 -17.02 16.46
CA ALA A 416 7.05 -17.27 16.11
C ALA A 416 6.73 -18.78 16.05
N ASP A 417 7.65 -19.63 15.54
CA ASP A 417 7.53 -21.09 15.59
C ASP A 417 7.46 -21.59 17.03
N LEU A 418 8.35 -21.11 17.91
CA LEU A 418 8.35 -21.48 19.32
C LEU A 418 7.01 -21.17 20.01
N ILE A 419 6.45 -20.00 19.74
CA ILE A 419 5.13 -19.61 20.29
C ILE A 419 4.04 -20.55 19.76
N ALA A 420 4.05 -20.83 18.46
CA ALA A 420 3.05 -21.69 17.82
C ALA A 420 3.16 -23.16 18.28
N ASP A 421 4.38 -23.70 18.37
CA ASP A 421 4.65 -25.09 18.75
C ASP A 421 4.33 -25.38 20.23
N THR A 422 4.48 -24.37 21.09
CA THR A 422 4.14 -24.50 22.51
C THR A 422 2.66 -24.26 22.80
N ALA A 423 1.90 -23.74 21.84
CA ALA A 423 0.48 -23.45 22.02
C ALA A 423 -0.38 -24.72 22.15
N LYS A 424 -1.49 -24.59 22.89
CA LYS A 424 -2.44 -25.66 23.15
C LYS A 424 -3.73 -25.40 22.37
N ASP A 425 -4.13 -26.37 21.54
CA ASP A 425 -5.43 -26.34 20.87
C ASP A 425 -6.53 -26.65 21.89
N VAL A 426 -7.32 -25.65 22.26
CA VAL A 426 -8.38 -25.75 23.24
C VAL A 426 -9.70 -25.32 22.63
N LYS A 427 -10.61 -26.28 22.44
CA LYS A 427 -11.92 -26.04 21.84
C LYS A 427 -12.74 -24.99 22.61
N GLY A 428 -13.28 -24.03 21.87
CA GLY A 428 -14.12 -22.94 22.40
C GLY A 428 -13.32 -21.73 22.88
N LYS A 429 -11.98 -21.76 22.86
CA LYS A 429 -11.14 -20.63 23.23
C LYS A 429 -10.85 -19.77 21.99
N LYS A 430 -11.50 -18.62 21.90
CA LYS A 430 -11.31 -17.63 20.81
C LYS A 430 -10.49 -16.46 21.30
N LEU A 431 -9.91 -15.73 20.34
CA LEU A 431 -9.29 -14.43 20.63
C LEU A 431 -10.27 -13.53 21.39
N PRO A 432 -9.84 -12.80 22.42
CA PRO A 432 -10.64 -11.74 23.02
C PRO A 432 -11.03 -10.73 21.95
N GLU A 433 -12.30 -10.40 21.82
CA GLU A 433 -12.76 -9.35 20.93
C GLU A 433 -12.15 -8.01 21.39
N THR A 434 -11.21 -7.49 20.62
CA THR A 434 -10.70 -6.13 20.85
C THR A 434 -11.81 -5.14 20.51
N LYS A 435 -12.09 -4.20 21.42
CA LYS A 435 -13.16 -3.20 21.31
C LYS A 435 -13.08 -2.30 20.06
N ALA A 436 -12.04 -2.44 19.23
CA ALA A 436 -11.85 -1.68 17.99
C ALA A 436 -12.49 -2.33 16.74
N ALA A 437 -12.95 -3.60 16.82
CA ALA A 437 -13.52 -4.31 15.66
C ALA A 437 -15.06 -4.25 15.59
N ALA A 438 -15.75 -3.55 16.50
CA ALA A 438 -17.21 -3.55 16.58
C ALA A 438 -17.92 -2.56 15.65
N ASP A 439 -17.19 -1.71 14.92
CA ASP A 439 -17.81 -0.67 14.06
C ASP A 439 -17.52 -0.77 12.55
N GLY A 440 -16.80 -1.80 12.09
CA GLY A 440 -16.40 -1.96 10.68
C GLY A 440 -16.93 -3.18 9.94
N GLY A 441 -17.74 -4.04 10.56
CA GLY A 441 -18.08 -5.37 10.04
C GLY A 441 -19.56 -5.61 9.76
N LYS A 442 -20.28 -4.66 9.16
CA LYS A 442 -21.62 -4.92 8.62
C LYS A 442 -21.79 -4.17 7.31
N GLU A 443 -21.33 -4.78 6.25
CA GLU A 443 -21.91 -4.65 4.92
C GLU A 443 -21.06 -5.42 3.93
N GLN A 444 -21.45 -6.63 3.66
CA GLN A 444 -21.46 -7.27 2.34
C GLN A 444 -21.64 -8.79 2.49
N SER A 445 -22.85 -9.21 2.68
CA SER A 445 -23.40 -10.43 2.10
C SER A 445 -24.88 -10.52 2.42
N ALA A 446 -25.71 -10.26 1.45
CA ALA A 446 -26.96 -11.00 1.21
C ALA A 446 -27.83 -10.27 0.20
N GLY A 447 -27.68 -10.59 -1.05
CA GLY A 447 -28.79 -10.53 -1.96
C GLY A 447 -29.65 -11.75 -1.73
N LYS A 448 -30.87 -11.55 -1.27
CA LYS A 448 -32.06 -12.30 -1.67
C LYS A 448 -33.30 -11.83 -0.93
N SER A 449 -34.17 -11.25 -1.77
CA SER A 449 -35.64 -11.32 -1.79
C SER A 449 -36.43 -11.50 -0.50
N ALA A 450 -37.33 -10.59 -0.21
CA ALA A 450 -38.77 -10.82 -0.26
C ALA A 450 -39.53 -9.54 0.04
N ALA A 451 -40.45 -9.24 -0.86
CA ALA A 451 -41.49 -8.24 -0.71
C ALA A 451 -42.53 -8.67 0.35
N LYS A 452 -43.00 -7.73 1.14
CA LYS A 452 -44.45 -7.55 1.42
C LYS A 452 -44.72 -6.37 2.35
N ASP A 453 -45.51 -5.48 1.84
CA ASP A 453 -46.63 -4.72 2.43
C ASP A 453 -46.61 -4.43 3.95
N THR A 454 -46.71 -3.18 4.30
CA THR A 454 -47.98 -2.54 4.70
C THR A 454 -47.76 -1.05 5.01
N ALA A 455 -48.74 -0.29 4.52
CA ALA A 455 -48.96 1.13 4.73
C ALA A 455 -49.37 1.45 6.20
N GLU A 456 -49.07 2.63 6.66
CA GLU A 456 -50.04 3.63 7.13
C GLU A 456 -49.44 4.69 8.04
N LYS A 457 -49.64 5.95 7.60
CA LYS A 457 -50.03 7.19 8.37
C LYS A 457 -49.24 7.56 9.62
N THR A 458 -48.98 8.80 9.92
CA THR A 458 -49.51 10.16 9.62
C THR A 458 -48.64 11.20 10.32
N GLU A 459 -48.59 12.41 9.75
CA GLU A 459 -48.58 13.75 10.36
C GLU A 459 -47.35 14.11 11.26
N GLY A 460 -46.74 15.22 11.13
CA GLY A 460 -46.98 16.57 10.72
C GLY A 460 -45.98 17.45 11.42
N GLY A 461 -45.58 18.57 10.88
CA GLY A 461 -44.84 19.59 11.68
C GLY A 461 -43.85 20.39 10.82
N GLU A 462 -44.36 21.42 10.25
CA GLU A 462 -43.69 22.55 9.61
C GLU A 462 -42.64 23.22 10.58
N GLU A 463 -41.55 23.67 10.02
CA GLU A 463 -41.17 25.10 10.11
C GLU A 463 -39.92 25.37 9.25
N LYS A 464 -40.10 26.24 8.27
CA LYS A 464 -39.12 27.13 7.65
C LYS A 464 -39.39 28.52 8.25
N PRO A 465 -38.63 29.61 8.05
CA PRO A 465 -37.39 29.84 7.28
C PRO A 465 -36.39 30.82 7.94
N ALA A 466 -35.23 31.09 7.38
CA ALA A 466 -34.82 32.47 7.09
C ALA A 466 -33.48 32.57 6.31
N ALA A 467 -33.59 33.17 5.18
CA ALA A 467 -32.52 33.66 4.33
C ALA A 467 -31.83 34.90 4.89
N ARG A 468 -30.53 35.07 4.62
CA ARG A 468 -29.95 36.43 4.48
C ARG A 468 -28.89 36.51 3.40
N LYS A 469 -29.21 37.27 2.38
CA LYS A 469 -28.37 37.82 1.31
C LYS A 469 -27.41 38.86 1.82
N THR A 470 -26.23 38.99 1.17
CA THR A 470 -25.64 40.24 0.62
C THR A 470 -24.32 39.83 -0.01
N ALA A 471 -24.08 39.88 -1.30
CA ALA A 471 -23.98 41.01 -2.25
C ALA A 471 -22.53 41.53 -2.40
N ARG A 472 -21.97 41.23 -3.58
CA ARG A 472 -21.17 42.08 -4.48
C ARG A 472 -19.82 42.68 -4.06
N LYS A 473 -18.75 42.40 -4.82
CA LYS A 473 -18.20 43.38 -5.78
C LYS A 473 -17.20 42.72 -6.72
N ALA A 474 -17.34 43.02 -7.99
CA ALA A 474 -16.45 42.76 -9.10
C ALA A 474 -15.46 43.93 -9.28
N GLU A 475 -14.31 43.65 -9.89
CA GLU A 475 -13.49 44.50 -10.79
C GLU A 475 -12.42 43.55 -11.34
N GLU A 476 -12.37 43.14 -12.55
CA GLU A 476 -12.04 43.67 -13.90
C GLU A 476 -10.59 44.08 -14.09
N SER A 477 -10.09 43.54 -15.20
CA SER A 477 -8.98 43.93 -16.10
C SER A 477 -7.58 43.41 -15.68
N ASP A 478 -6.68 42.87 -16.56
CA ASP A 478 -6.50 43.12 -18.02
C ASP A 478 -5.71 41.94 -18.64
N GLU A 479 -5.88 41.80 -19.93
CA GLU A 479 -5.21 40.98 -20.92
C GLU A 479 -3.68 41.14 -20.94
N GLU A 480 -2.94 40.05 -21.24
CA GLU A 480 -1.98 40.06 -22.36
C GLU A 480 -1.48 38.65 -22.73
N LYS A 481 -1.69 38.26 -23.98
CA LYS A 481 -1.10 37.13 -24.71
C LYS A 481 -0.07 37.68 -25.68
N PRO A 482 0.68 36.89 -26.43
CA PRO A 482 1.69 35.84 -26.16
C PRO A 482 3.03 36.12 -26.94
N ALA A 483 4.09 35.39 -26.64
CA ALA A 483 5.23 35.32 -27.54
C ALA A 483 5.94 33.96 -27.58
N LYS A 484 5.75 33.27 -28.68
CA LYS A 484 6.65 32.63 -29.65
C LYS A 484 7.85 31.80 -29.14
N LYS A 485 7.78 30.53 -29.53
CA LYS A 485 8.93 29.62 -29.73
C LYS A 485 9.92 30.15 -30.76
N PRO A 486 11.15 29.70 -30.70
CA PRO A 486 11.83 29.32 -31.94
C PRO A 486 12.30 27.87 -32.00
N SER A 487 12.28 27.40 -33.21
CA SER A 487 12.49 26.12 -33.81
C SER A 487 13.96 25.68 -33.88
N VAL A 488 14.14 24.37 -33.75
CA VAL A 488 14.92 23.40 -34.57
C VAL A 488 16.20 23.89 -35.26
N LYS A 489 17.30 23.16 -34.99
CA LYS A 489 18.28 22.78 -36.04
C LYS A 489 18.81 21.36 -35.81
N LYS A 490 18.72 20.58 -36.90
CA LYS A 490 19.09 19.21 -37.11
C LYS A 490 20.52 19.10 -37.64
N ALA A 491 21.22 18.02 -37.16
CA ALA A 491 22.20 17.20 -37.87
C ALA A 491 23.62 17.77 -38.16
N PRO A 492 24.65 16.94 -38.48
CA PRO A 492 24.60 15.57 -39.00
C PRO A 492 25.55 14.53 -38.35
N ALA A 493 25.34 13.30 -38.78
CA ALA A 493 26.11 12.09 -38.51
C ALA A 493 27.45 12.05 -39.33
N LYS A 494 28.43 11.30 -38.81
CA LYS A 494 29.43 10.44 -39.50
C LYS A 494 30.02 9.55 -38.41
N ALA A 495 29.92 8.23 -38.39
CA ALA A 495 30.42 7.18 -39.29
C ALA A 495 31.93 6.93 -39.13
N GLU A 496 32.20 5.66 -38.77
CA GLU A 496 33.42 4.85 -39.04
C GLU A 496 34.68 5.20 -38.22
N ASP A 497 35.49 4.34 -37.73
CA ASP A 497 35.82 2.97 -38.08
C ASP A 497 36.74 2.36 -37.02
N ASN A 498 36.68 1.01 -36.85
CA ASN A 498 37.72 0.00 -36.62
C ASN A 498 38.69 0.01 -35.42
N ALA A 499 38.69 -1.18 -34.85
CA ALA A 499 39.82 -2.08 -34.54
C ALA A 499 40.76 -1.71 -33.37
N GLU A 500 40.71 -2.47 -32.31
CA GLU A 500 41.48 -3.65 -31.92
C GLU A 500 40.91 -4.27 -30.62
#